data_8e7d86f091d6c13fa164f8692dc6b613
#
_entry.id   8e7d86f091d6c13fa164f8692dc6b613
#
_cell.length_a   1.000
_cell.length_b   1.000
_cell.length_c   1.000
_cell.angle_alpha   90.00
_cell.angle_beta   90.00
_cell.angle_gamma   90.00
#
_symmetry.space_group_name_H-M   'P 1'
#
loop_
_entity.id
_entity.type
_entity.pdbx_description
1 polymer ?
#
loop_
_entity_poly.entity_id
_entity_poly.type
_entity_poly.pdbx_seq_one_letter_code
_entity_poly.pdbx_strand_id
1 'polypeptide(L)'
;MNIGLLGFGVVGGGVWELAAGRQDVNVTRVLVRRPKEGLPAAVATTDVNDILGDDAIDTVVEVMGGLHPAYEYVTAAMERGKNVVTANKALIAAYYPELTALAEEKGVALRCTAAVGGGIPWLVNLARVKRLDTVCEVGGIMNGTTNFIMDAMHKSPVSFDAILKEAQDLGYAEADPSADIDGDDIRRKLCISANIAFDAVLDETAIPTFGIRTVTAEDIAAFQAHGFVCKLLATAQAAEDGVCAFVEPTLVDKSEPEAAVPANYNLIGYTSEKVGKQTFFGQGAGRFPTASNVMQDCLTVLAGENSFYTAEAVPTPLCAAAAHPYYVRTAAPDAFLRSRVADDWGTGVVTGAVDVYEMLAWARQQREKDPTCFIAAIR
;
A
#
# COMPACT_ATOMS: atom_id res chain seq x y z
N MET A 1 17.39 20.28 -12.68
CA MET A 1 16.21 20.21 -11.79
C MET A 1 16.59 20.72 -10.42
N ASN A 2 15.88 21.72 -9.91
CA ASN A 2 16.02 22.23 -8.56
C ASN A 2 14.82 21.80 -7.72
N ILE A 3 15.10 21.11 -6.62
CA ILE A 3 14.08 20.49 -5.75
C ILE A 3 13.89 21.31 -4.47
N GLY A 4 12.63 21.59 -4.15
CA GLY A 4 12.17 21.91 -2.80
C GLY A 4 11.67 20.65 -2.10
N LEU A 5 12.36 20.22 -1.04
CA LEU A 5 12.05 18.98 -0.32
C LEU A 5 11.17 19.28 0.90
N LEU A 6 9.96 18.73 0.96
CA LEU A 6 9.05 18.86 2.10
C LEU A 6 9.19 17.64 3.03
N GLY A 7 9.93 17.85 4.12
CA GLY A 7 10.21 16.82 5.12
C GLY A 7 11.63 16.26 5.08
N PHE A 8 12.23 16.08 6.25
CA PHE A 8 13.58 15.50 6.41
C PHE A 8 13.54 14.40 7.49
N GLY A 9 12.68 13.42 7.24
CA GLY A 9 12.61 12.15 7.98
C GLY A 9 13.48 11.08 7.33
N VAL A 10 13.11 9.81 7.53
CA VAL A 10 13.83 8.66 6.98
C VAL A 10 13.94 8.76 5.44
N VAL A 11 12.84 8.99 4.75
CA VAL A 11 12.81 9.08 3.27
C VAL A 11 13.48 10.35 2.79
N GLY A 12 13.16 11.52 3.37
CA GLY A 12 13.76 12.79 2.96
C GLY A 12 15.28 12.83 3.13
N GLY A 13 15.81 12.24 4.23
CA GLY A 13 17.25 12.03 4.38
C GLY A 13 17.86 11.13 3.30
N GLY A 14 17.12 10.09 2.86
CA GLY A 14 17.53 9.25 1.75
C GLY A 14 17.56 9.99 0.41
N VAL A 15 16.54 10.82 0.12
CA VAL A 15 16.49 11.69 -1.07
C VAL A 15 17.67 12.65 -1.07
N TRP A 16 17.95 13.31 0.07
CA TRP A 16 19.11 14.19 0.21
C TRP A 16 20.43 13.52 -0.12
N GLU A 17 20.65 12.30 0.41
CA GLU A 17 21.88 11.54 0.15
C GLU A 17 21.98 11.06 -1.30
N LEU A 18 20.87 10.60 -1.90
CA LEU A 18 20.88 10.16 -3.31
C LEU A 18 21.04 11.31 -4.29
N ALA A 19 20.60 12.52 -3.93
CA ALA A 19 20.84 13.73 -4.71
C ALA A 19 22.28 14.25 -4.58
N ALA A 20 22.96 13.96 -3.47
CA ALA A 20 24.31 14.43 -3.21
C ALA A 20 25.30 13.95 -4.29
N GLY A 21 26.06 14.88 -4.87
CA GLY A 21 27.05 14.60 -5.92
C GLY A 21 26.48 14.44 -7.33
N ARG A 22 25.15 14.51 -7.52
CA ARG A 22 24.54 14.62 -8.85
C ARG A 22 24.72 16.02 -9.42
N GLN A 23 24.84 16.12 -10.73
CA GLN A 23 24.95 17.41 -11.44
C GLN A 23 23.62 17.85 -12.06
N ASP A 24 22.70 16.91 -12.26
CA ASP A 24 21.42 17.10 -12.94
C ASP A 24 20.26 17.38 -11.97
N VAL A 25 20.43 17.06 -10.67
CA VAL A 25 19.43 17.27 -9.61
C VAL A 25 20.06 17.96 -8.41
N ASN A 26 19.45 19.03 -7.92
CA ASN A 26 19.93 19.81 -6.78
C ASN A 26 18.80 20.05 -5.77
N VAL A 27 18.96 19.66 -4.52
CA VAL A 27 18.03 20.00 -3.45
C VAL A 27 18.41 21.37 -2.88
N THR A 28 17.65 22.40 -3.22
CA THR A 28 17.96 23.81 -2.90
C THR A 28 17.38 24.27 -1.58
N ARG A 29 16.22 23.73 -1.19
CA ARG A 29 15.54 24.03 0.08
C ARG A 29 14.92 22.79 0.66
N VAL A 30 14.91 22.70 1.99
CA VAL A 30 14.33 21.60 2.75
C VAL A 30 13.45 22.15 3.86
N LEU A 31 12.16 21.87 3.80
CA LEU A 31 11.21 22.24 4.85
C LEU A 31 11.35 21.30 6.04
N VAL A 32 11.60 21.86 7.20
CA VAL A 32 11.71 21.12 8.48
C VAL A 32 10.98 21.86 9.59
N ARG A 33 10.44 21.15 10.56
CA ARG A 33 9.79 21.76 11.74
C ARG A 33 10.80 22.34 12.76
N ARG A 34 12.04 21.85 12.73
CA ARG A 34 13.16 22.24 13.62
C ARG A 34 14.48 21.84 12.95
N PRO A 35 15.60 22.44 13.34
CA PRO A 35 16.91 22.05 12.82
C PRO A 35 17.14 20.53 12.89
N LYS A 36 17.81 20.00 11.89
CA LYS A 36 18.10 18.57 11.74
C LYS A 36 19.61 18.36 11.60
N GLU A 37 20.11 17.35 12.28
CA GLU A 37 21.48 16.90 12.11
C GLU A 37 21.71 16.43 10.66
N GLY A 38 22.87 16.75 10.09
CA GLY A 38 23.23 16.43 8.72
C GLY A 38 22.60 17.32 7.63
N LEU A 39 21.74 18.30 8.03
CA LEU A 39 21.16 19.26 7.08
C LEU A 39 21.80 20.64 7.28
N PRO A 40 22.48 21.21 6.25
CA PRO A 40 23.06 22.56 6.34
C PRO A 40 22.00 23.63 6.60
N ALA A 41 22.27 24.55 7.53
CA ALA A 41 21.34 25.62 7.89
C ALA A 41 20.97 26.53 6.70
N ALA A 42 21.85 26.68 5.74
CA ALA A 42 21.61 27.49 4.54
C ALA A 42 20.53 26.89 3.59
N VAL A 43 20.27 25.58 3.70
CA VAL A 43 19.27 24.85 2.90
C VAL A 43 17.97 24.64 3.67
N ALA A 44 18.05 24.60 5.01
CA ALA A 44 16.89 24.37 5.87
C ALA A 44 15.99 25.61 5.95
N THR A 45 14.68 25.37 5.92
CA THR A 45 13.66 26.39 6.20
C THR A 45 12.54 25.83 7.06
N THR A 46 11.84 26.70 7.79
CA THR A 46 10.59 26.39 8.50
C THR A 46 9.38 27.03 7.84
N ASP A 47 9.58 27.84 6.80
CA ASP A 47 8.53 28.48 6.02
C ASP A 47 8.42 27.84 4.63
N VAL A 48 7.27 27.26 4.33
CA VAL A 48 7.02 26.65 3.03
C VAL A 48 7.07 27.66 1.87
N ASN A 49 6.82 28.95 2.15
CA ASN A 49 6.89 30.00 1.13
C ASN A 49 8.31 30.22 0.57
N ASP A 50 9.36 29.87 1.34
CA ASP A 50 10.74 29.86 0.83
C ASP A 50 10.95 28.82 -0.30
N ILE A 51 10.05 27.83 -0.41
CA ILE A 51 10.04 26.81 -1.44
C ILE A 51 9.02 27.18 -2.55
N LEU A 52 7.79 27.49 -2.15
CA LEU A 52 6.70 27.76 -3.08
C LEU A 52 6.90 29.06 -3.85
N GLY A 53 7.52 30.06 -3.21
CA GLY A 53 7.79 31.38 -3.80
C GLY A 53 9.12 31.50 -4.54
N ASP A 54 9.96 30.48 -4.52
CA ASP A 54 11.25 30.50 -5.22
C ASP A 54 11.07 30.00 -6.67
N ASP A 55 11.16 30.90 -7.63
CA ASP A 55 11.02 30.60 -9.07
C ASP A 55 12.15 29.70 -9.61
N ALA A 56 13.26 29.60 -8.89
CA ALA A 56 14.35 28.70 -9.28
C ALA A 56 14.03 27.22 -8.95
N ILE A 57 13.07 26.96 -8.05
CA ILE A 57 12.60 25.61 -7.74
C ILE A 57 11.54 25.18 -8.74
N ASP A 58 11.82 24.16 -9.53
CA ASP A 58 10.92 23.63 -10.55
C ASP A 58 10.12 22.40 -10.08
N THR A 59 10.56 21.71 -9.03
CA THR A 59 9.97 20.48 -8.54
C THR A 59 9.88 20.46 -7.02
N VAL A 60 8.72 20.10 -6.49
CA VAL A 60 8.49 19.85 -5.06
C VAL A 60 8.43 18.36 -4.80
N VAL A 61 9.26 17.90 -3.86
CA VAL A 61 9.26 16.51 -3.37
C VAL A 61 8.62 16.47 -1.99
N GLU A 62 7.46 15.81 -1.86
CA GLU A 62 6.72 15.69 -0.60
C GLU A 62 6.92 14.29 0.03
N VAL A 63 7.51 14.27 1.23
CA VAL A 63 7.79 13.07 2.02
C VAL A 63 7.50 13.30 3.52
N MET A 64 6.50 14.13 3.82
CA MET A 64 6.12 14.46 5.21
C MET A 64 5.17 13.42 5.81
N GLY A 65 4.31 12.83 4.97
CA GLY A 65 3.21 11.99 5.40
C GLY A 65 2.03 12.77 6.02
N GLY A 66 0.91 12.07 6.25
CA GLY A 66 -0.34 12.68 6.69
C GLY A 66 -1.09 13.39 5.55
N LEU A 67 -2.30 13.89 5.85
CA LEU A 67 -3.11 14.59 4.84
C LEU A 67 -2.82 16.10 4.84
N HIS A 68 -2.79 16.70 6.02
CA HIS A 68 -2.58 18.13 6.21
C HIS A 68 -1.27 18.37 7.00
N PRO A 69 -0.47 19.35 6.63
CA PRO A 69 -0.63 20.33 5.55
C PRO A 69 -0.10 19.84 4.16
N ALA A 70 0.11 18.54 3.95
CA ALA A 70 0.68 18.02 2.70
C ALA A 70 -0.21 18.38 1.49
N TYR A 71 -1.53 18.26 1.62
CA TYR A 71 -2.49 18.61 0.57
C TYR A 71 -2.36 20.07 0.14
N GLU A 72 -2.35 20.99 1.11
CA GLU A 72 -2.25 22.43 0.83
C GLU A 72 -0.92 22.79 0.16
N TYR A 73 0.17 22.15 0.57
CA TYR A 73 1.48 22.44 0.00
C TYR A 73 1.65 21.88 -1.41
N VAL A 74 1.13 20.67 -1.65
CA VAL A 74 1.17 20.02 -2.96
C VAL A 74 0.29 20.79 -3.97
N THR A 75 -0.94 21.12 -3.60
CA THR A 75 -1.83 21.91 -4.46
C THR A 75 -1.26 23.29 -4.76
N ALA A 76 -0.76 24.01 -3.73
CA ALA A 76 -0.13 25.31 -3.91
C ALA A 76 1.15 25.25 -4.77
N ALA A 77 1.90 24.14 -4.77
CA ALA A 77 3.04 23.93 -5.65
C ALA A 77 2.58 23.80 -7.12
N MET A 78 1.57 22.94 -7.38
CA MET A 78 1.02 22.75 -8.73
C MET A 78 0.38 24.03 -9.29
N GLU A 79 -0.36 24.78 -8.45
CA GLU A 79 -0.94 26.09 -8.83
C GLU A 79 0.13 27.10 -9.25
N ARG A 80 1.37 26.98 -8.75
CA ARG A 80 2.53 27.81 -9.14
C ARG A 80 3.36 27.23 -10.27
N GLY A 81 2.84 26.20 -10.97
CA GLY A 81 3.52 25.58 -12.10
C GLY A 81 4.71 24.72 -11.71
N LYS A 82 4.80 24.26 -10.45
CA LYS A 82 5.88 23.34 -10.00
C LYS A 82 5.42 21.90 -10.13
N ASN A 83 6.32 21.04 -10.63
CA ASN A 83 6.10 19.60 -10.62
C ASN A 83 6.07 19.06 -9.19
N VAL A 84 5.34 17.95 -8.99
CA VAL A 84 5.22 17.30 -7.69
C VAL A 84 5.59 15.82 -7.78
N VAL A 85 6.47 15.40 -6.86
CA VAL A 85 6.78 14.00 -6.60
C VAL A 85 6.47 13.70 -5.14
N THR A 86 5.65 12.69 -4.85
CA THR A 86 5.25 12.36 -3.48
C THR A 86 5.37 10.87 -3.17
N ALA A 87 5.73 10.54 -1.93
CA ALA A 87 5.67 9.19 -1.37
C ALA A 87 4.44 9.00 -0.44
N ASN A 88 3.55 9.97 -0.39
CA ASN A 88 2.45 10.02 0.57
C ASN A 88 1.21 9.29 0.05
N LYS A 89 1.15 8.00 0.35
CA LYS A 89 0.02 7.15 -0.06
C LYS A 89 -1.34 7.62 0.48
N ALA A 90 -1.37 8.19 1.71
CA ALA A 90 -2.61 8.68 2.29
C ALA A 90 -3.15 9.89 1.51
N LEU A 91 -2.28 10.80 1.12
CA LEU A 91 -2.61 11.95 0.29
C LEU A 91 -3.16 11.52 -1.08
N ILE A 92 -2.46 10.63 -1.76
CA ILE A 92 -2.88 10.15 -3.10
C ILE A 92 -4.18 9.36 -3.01
N ALA A 93 -4.36 8.47 -2.03
CA ALA A 93 -5.60 7.70 -1.89
C ALA A 93 -6.82 8.59 -1.60
N ALA A 94 -6.65 9.64 -0.76
CA ALA A 94 -7.75 10.52 -0.37
C ALA A 94 -8.14 11.55 -1.44
N TYR A 95 -7.16 12.06 -2.21
CA TYR A 95 -7.34 13.20 -3.12
C TYR A 95 -6.95 12.86 -4.57
N TYR A 96 -7.03 11.59 -4.94
CA TYR A 96 -6.62 11.10 -6.26
C TYR A 96 -7.23 11.91 -7.43
N PRO A 97 -8.58 12.10 -7.50
CA PRO A 97 -9.20 12.81 -8.62
C PRO A 97 -8.78 14.28 -8.68
N GLU A 98 -8.76 14.94 -7.51
CA GLU A 98 -8.47 16.38 -7.46
C GLU A 98 -7.02 16.68 -7.82
N LEU A 99 -6.09 15.89 -7.31
CA LEU A 99 -4.66 16.09 -7.56
C LEU A 99 -4.28 15.78 -9.02
N THR A 100 -4.88 14.73 -9.61
CA THR A 100 -4.64 14.40 -11.02
C THR A 100 -5.24 15.44 -11.96
N ALA A 101 -6.47 15.90 -11.70
CA ALA A 101 -7.11 16.95 -12.48
C ALA A 101 -6.34 18.28 -12.38
N LEU A 102 -5.88 18.66 -11.19
CA LEU A 102 -5.09 19.88 -10.99
C LEU A 102 -3.74 19.81 -11.73
N ALA A 103 -3.04 18.67 -11.67
CA ALA A 103 -1.79 18.48 -12.38
C ALA A 103 -1.98 18.63 -13.91
N GLU A 104 -3.05 18.06 -14.45
CA GLU A 104 -3.41 18.17 -15.86
C GLU A 104 -3.76 19.63 -16.23
N GLU A 105 -4.64 20.31 -15.44
CA GLU A 105 -5.02 21.71 -15.66
C GLU A 105 -3.80 22.64 -15.71
N LYS A 106 -2.83 22.43 -14.80
CA LYS A 106 -1.64 23.28 -14.70
C LYS A 106 -0.50 22.84 -15.65
N GLY A 107 -0.64 21.71 -16.33
CA GLY A 107 0.40 21.17 -17.22
C GLY A 107 1.67 20.78 -16.49
N VAL A 108 1.59 20.35 -15.22
CA VAL A 108 2.71 19.94 -14.39
C VAL A 108 2.69 18.44 -14.13
N ALA A 109 3.85 17.88 -13.81
CA ALA A 109 3.95 16.48 -13.45
C ALA A 109 3.44 16.24 -12.02
N LEU A 110 2.68 15.14 -11.82
CA LEU A 110 2.41 14.51 -10.53
C LEU A 110 2.93 13.07 -10.59
N ARG A 111 3.88 12.73 -9.72
CA ARG A 111 4.45 11.36 -9.67
C ARG A 111 4.40 10.84 -8.24
N CYS A 112 4.07 9.54 -8.08
CA CYS A 112 3.91 8.94 -6.77
C CYS A 112 4.34 7.45 -6.71
N THR A 113 5.33 7.03 -7.53
CA THR A 113 5.79 5.63 -7.58
C THR A 113 6.14 5.11 -6.19
N ALA A 114 6.77 5.93 -5.36
CA ALA A 114 7.19 5.57 -4.00
C ALA A 114 6.02 5.39 -3.01
N ALA A 115 4.80 5.82 -3.35
CA ALA A 115 3.62 5.66 -2.48
C ALA A 115 3.18 4.20 -2.35
N VAL A 116 3.46 3.35 -3.36
CA VAL A 116 3.12 1.93 -3.34
C VAL A 116 4.36 1.08 -3.67
N GLY A 117 4.70 0.16 -2.76
CA GLY A 117 5.79 -0.80 -2.96
C GLY A 117 7.18 -0.27 -2.59
N GLY A 118 7.32 0.95 -2.05
CA GLY A 118 8.59 1.50 -1.60
C GLY A 118 9.65 1.50 -2.69
N GLY A 119 10.58 0.53 -2.66
CA GLY A 119 11.63 0.36 -3.68
C GLY A 119 11.20 -0.44 -4.91
N ILE A 120 10.03 -1.08 -4.90
CA ILE A 120 9.49 -1.82 -6.04
C ILE A 120 8.97 -0.83 -7.08
N PRO A 121 9.37 -0.90 -8.36
CA PRO A 121 8.90 0.01 -9.41
C PRO A 121 7.49 -0.38 -9.89
N TRP A 122 6.53 -0.42 -8.96
CA TRP A 122 5.21 -1.00 -9.16
C TRP A 122 4.33 -0.18 -10.10
N LEU A 123 4.05 1.08 -9.75
CA LEU A 123 3.10 1.91 -10.51
C LEU A 123 3.57 2.18 -11.94
N VAL A 124 4.88 2.35 -12.15
CA VAL A 124 5.45 2.51 -13.49
C VAL A 124 5.31 1.24 -14.34
N ASN A 125 5.37 0.05 -13.73
CA ASN A 125 5.15 -1.20 -14.45
C ASN A 125 3.67 -1.45 -14.74
N LEU A 126 2.75 -1.02 -13.89
CA LEU A 126 1.31 -0.99 -14.22
C LEU A 126 1.04 -0.09 -15.43
N ALA A 127 1.53 1.14 -15.41
CA ALA A 127 1.40 2.05 -16.55
C ALA A 127 2.02 1.47 -17.84
N ARG A 128 3.14 0.75 -17.71
CA ARG A 128 3.80 0.11 -18.86
C ARG A 128 2.97 -1.02 -19.47
N VAL A 129 2.44 -1.95 -18.66
CA VAL A 129 1.70 -3.09 -19.19
C VAL A 129 0.41 -2.65 -19.87
N LYS A 130 -0.27 -1.66 -19.32
CA LYS A 130 -1.52 -1.09 -19.87
C LYS A 130 -1.39 -0.51 -21.28
N ARG A 131 -0.17 -0.20 -21.74
CA ARG A 131 0.06 0.29 -23.11
C ARG A 131 -0.25 -0.74 -24.18
N LEU A 132 -0.23 -2.04 -23.86
CA LEU A 132 -0.37 -3.14 -24.83
C LEU A 132 -1.30 -4.26 -24.35
N ASP A 133 -1.67 -4.30 -23.08
CA ASP A 133 -2.44 -5.41 -22.49
C ASP A 133 -3.46 -4.91 -21.48
N THR A 134 -4.53 -5.67 -21.30
CA THR A 134 -5.58 -5.40 -20.32
C THR A 134 -5.21 -6.04 -18.99
N VAL A 135 -5.09 -5.25 -17.94
CA VAL A 135 -4.90 -5.76 -16.57
C VAL A 135 -6.26 -6.22 -16.03
N CYS A 136 -6.34 -7.47 -15.57
CA CYS A 136 -7.55 -8.07 -15.01
C CYS A 136 -7.56 -8.09 -13.50
N GLU A 137 -6.36 -8.22 -12.88
CA GLU A 137 -6.20 -8.30 -11.43
C GLU A 137 -4.90 -7.60 -11.01
N VAL A 138 -4.94 -6.97 -9.83
CA VAL A 138 -3.76 -6.47 -9.12
C VAL A 138 -3.83 -6.85 -7.65
N GLY A 139 -2.69 -7.13 -7.02
CA GLY A 139 -2.69 -7.45 -5.59
C GLY A 139 -1.38 -8.03 -5.09
N GLY A 140 -1.47 -8.70 -3.94
CA GLY A 140 -0.36 -9.39 -3.29
C GLY A 140 -0.04 -8.90 -1.89
N ILE A 141 1.19 -9.13 -1.43
CA ILE A 141 1.70 -8.72 -0.12
C ILE A 141 2.21 -7.29 -0.23
N MET A 142 1.46 -6.32 0.31
CA MET A 142 1.78 -4.88 0.18
C MET A 142 2.24 -4.22 1.50
N ASN A 143 2.36 -5.00 2.59
CA ASN A 143 2.81 -4.48 3.88
C ASN A 143 3.89 -5.38 4.49
N GLY A 144 5.05 -4.79 4.81
CA GLY A 144 6.19 -5.52 5.36
C GLY A 144 6.00 -5.96 6.81
N THR A 145 5.33 -5.14 7.64
CA THR A 145 5.09 -5.44 9.06
C THR A 145 4.23 -6.69 9.22
N THR A 146 3.10 -6.76 8.50
CA THR A 146 2.20 -7.91 8.56
C THR A 146 2.83 -9.16 7.97
N ASN A 147 3.61 -9.03 6.88
CA ASN A 147 4.33 -10.18 6.34
C ASN A 147 5.40 -10.68 7.31
N PHE A 148 6.14 -9.79 7.99
CA PHE A 148 7.12 -10.16 9.01
C PHE A 148 6.47 -10.96 10.15
N ILE A 149 5.35 -10.47 10.67
CA ILE A 149 4.61 -11.14 11.75
C ILE A 149 4.15 -12.54 11.30
N MET A 150 3.49 -12.63 10.16
CA MET A 150 2.96 -13.91 9.64
C MET A 150 4.09 -14.90 9.31
N ASP A 151 5.17 -14.45 8.69
CA ASP A 151 6.33 -15.29 8.37
C ASP A 151 7.01 -15.83 9.64
N ALA A 152 7.18 -15.00 10.68
CA ALA A 152 7.75 -15.42 11.95
C ALA A 152 6.86 -16.43 12.68
N MET A 153 5.55 -16.22 12.73
CA MET A 153 4.59 -17.16 13.36
C MET A 153 4.55 -18.52 12.62
N HIS A 154 4.75 -18.53 11.30
CA HIS A 154 4.87 -19.79 10.54
C HIS A 154 6.20 -20.52 10.76
N LYS A 155 7.27 -19.81 11.11
CA LYS A 155 8.61 -20.41 11.37
C LYS A 155 8.78 -20.93 12.78
N SER A 156 8.04 -20.35 13.74
CA SER A 156 8.18 -20.67 15.16
C SER A 156 6.84 -20.54 15.88
N PRO A 157 6.57 -21.39 16.90
CA PRO A 157 5.32 -21.33 17.68
C PRO A 157 5.37 -20.18 18.67
N VAL A 158 5.26 -18.95 18.17
CA VAL A 158 5.31 -17.70 18.94
C VAL A 158 3.96 -16.98 18.90
N SER A 159 3.66 -16.20 19.94
CA SER A 159 2.41 -15.44 19.98
C SER A 159 2.50 -14.20 19.09
N PHE A 160 1.35 -13.75 18.60
CA PHE A 160 1.22 -12.51 17.83
C PHE A 160 1.85 -11.31 18.56
N ASP A 161 1.54 -11.13 19.86
CA ASP A 161 2.03 -10.00 20.66
C ASP A 161 3.57 -10.01 20.79
N ALA A 162 4.16 -11.19 20.95
CA ALA A 162 5.62 -11.31 21.04
C ALA A 162 6.31 -10.87 19.75
N ILE A 163 5.80 -11.31 18.59
CA ILE A 163 6.36 -10.91 17.29
C ILE A 163 6.04 -9.47 16.94
N LEU A 164 4.87 -8.97 17.30
CA LEU A 164 4.55 -7.54 17.13
C LEU A 164 5.55 -6.66 17.91
N LYS A 165 5.84 -7.06 19.15
CA LYS A 165 6.86 -6.37 19.96
C LYS A 165 8.24 -6.41 19.30
N GLU A 166 8.66 -7.55 18.76
CA GLU A 166 9.90 -7.69 18.00
C GLU A 166 9.91 -6.79 16.76
N ALA A 167 8.81 -6.73 16.01
CA ALA A 167 8.67 -5.83 14.86
C ALA A 167 8.84 -4.36 15.23
N GLN A 168 8.30 -3.95 16.41
CA GLN A 168 8.48 -2.60 16.95
C GLN A 168 9.93 -2.32 17.34
N ASP A 169 10.59 -3.27 18.01
CA ASP A 169 11.99 -3.14 18.44
C ASP A 169 12.95 -3.08 17.24
N LEU A 170 12.62 -3.75 16.13
CA LEU A 170 13.35 -3.69 14.87
C LEU A 170 13.00 -2.44 14.02
N GLY A 171 12.00 -1.66 14.42
CA GLY A 171 11.54 -0.46 13.69
C GLY A 171 10.70 -0.78 12.45
N TYR A 172 10.15 -1.99 12.33
CA TYR A 172 9.21 -2.37 11.27
C TYR A 172 7.78 -1.93 11.56
N ALA A 173 7.41 -1.82 12.85
CA ALA A 173 6.14 -1.31 13.30
C ALA A 173 6.33 -0.06 14.19
N GLU A 174 5.40 0.88 14.08
CA GLU A 174 5.33 2.04 14.97
C GLU A 174 4.73 1.67 16.33
N ALA A 175 4.76 2.61 17.30
CA ALA A 175 4.15 2.41 18.62
C ALA A 175 2.63 2.12 18.52
N ASP A 176 1.93 2.77 17.60
CA ASP A 176 0.58 2.38 17.18
C ASP A 176 0.65 1.64 15.84
N PRO A 177 0.58 0.30 15.83
CA PRO A 177 0.68 -0.50 14.63
C PRO A 177 -0.64 -0.70 13.90
N SER A 178 -1.74 -0.06 14.36
CA SER A 178 -3.10 -0.35 13.91
C SER A 178 -3.27 -0.25 12.39
N ALA A 179 -2.67 0.77 11.76
CA ALA A 179 -2.75 0.92 10.31
C ALA A 179 -2.16 -0.27 9.53
N ASP A 180 -1.14 -0.93 10.09
CA ASP A 180 -0.55 -2.14 9.48
C ASP A 180 -1.41 -3.36 9.77
N ILE A 181 -1.63 -3.70 11.06
CA ILE A 181 -2.23 -4.97 11.47
C ILE A 181 -3.73 -5.08 11.21
N ASP A 182 -4.44 -3.95 11.07
CA ASP A 182 -5.85 -3.91 10.66
C ASP A 182 -6.03 -3.79 9.14
N GLY A 183 -4.93 -3.51 8.38
CA GLY A 183 -4.89 -3.54 6.93
C GLY A 183 -5.13 -2.20 6.23
N ASP A 184 -5.22 -1.08 6.95
CA ASP A 184 -5.45 0.25 6.37
C ASP A 184 -4.32 0.70 5.43
N ASP A 185 -3.07 0.40 5.77
CA ASP A 185 -1.91 0.67 4.90
C ASP A 185 -2.03 -0.07 3.57
N ILE A 186 -2.41 -1.35 3.62
CA ILE A 186 -2.59 -2.20 2.45
C ILE A 186 -3.77 -1.70 1.61
N ARG A 187 -4.89 -1.34 2.25
CA ARG A 187 -6.10 -0.83 1.60
C ARG A 187 -5.81 0.41 0.77
N ARG A 188 -5.06 1.39 1.31
CA ARG A 188 -4.64 2.60 0.58
C ARG A 188 -3.77 2.28 -0.64
N LYS A 189 -2.81 1.36 -0.47
CA LYS A 189 -1.93 0.92 -1.56
C LYS A 189 -2.72 0.17 -2.65
N LEU A 190 -3.69 -0.66 -2.24
CA LEU A 190 -4.58 -1.35 -3.16
C LEU A 190 -5.44 -0.37 -3.93
N CYS A 191 -6.05 0.61 -3.25
CA CYS A 191 -6.87 1.64 -3.89
C CYS A 191 -6.09 2.38 -5.00
N ILE A 192 -4.88 2.86 -4.69
CA ILE A 192 -4.03 3.53 -5.68
C ILE A 192 -3.69 2.59 -6.85
N SER A 193 -3.35 1.34 -6.55
CA SER A 193 -3.01 0.35 -7.57
C SER A 193 -4.20 0.04 -8.48
N ALA A 194 -5.39 -0.14 -7.91
CA ALA A 194 -6.62 -0.41 -8.66
C ALA A 194 -7.05 0.81 -9.50
N ASN A 195 -6.95 2.01 -8.94
CA ASN A 195 -7.25 3.24 -9.68
C ASN A 195 -6.38 3.36 -10.95
N ILE A 196 -5.08 3.07 -10.83
CA ILE A 196 -4.17 3.10 -11.97
C ILE A 196 -4.38 1.91 -12.91
N ALA A 197 -4.61 0.70 -12.37
CA ALA A 197 -4.77 -0.50 -13.17
C ALA A 197 -6.01 -0.47 -14.05
N PHE A 198 -7.13 0.06 -13.53
CA PHE A 198 -8.46 -0.03 -14.13
C PHE A 198 -9.01 1.32 -14.61
N ASP A 199 -8.19 2.39 -14.61
CA ASP A 199 -8.62 3.76 -14.89
C ASP A 199 -9.85 4.17 -14.05
N ALA A 200 -9.80 3.82 -12.76
CA ALA A 200 -10.90 3.95 -11.81
C ALA A 200 -10.64 5.05 -10.78
N VAL A 201 -11.72 5.57 -10.20
CA VAL A 201 -11.69 6.35 -8.95
C VAL A 201 -12.55 5.59 -7.93
N LEU A 202 -11.89 4.89 -7.02
CA LEU A 202 -12.52 4.13 -5.95
C LEU A 202 -12.57 4.95 -4.66
N ASP A 203 -13.62 4.76 -3.87
CA ASP A 203 -13.64 5.21 -2.47
C ASP A 203 -12.79 4.25 -1.62
N GLU A 204 -11.60 4.70 -1.21
CA GLU A 204 -10.67 3.92 -0.38
C GLU A 204 -11.35 3.39 0.89
N THR A 205 -12.19 4.21 1.53
CA THR A 205 -12.83 3.87 2.80
C THR A 205 -13.91 2.79 2.67
N ALA A 206 -14.44 2.60 1.47
CA ALA A 206 -15.45 1.59 1.16
C ALA A 206 -14.84 0.20 0.86
N ILE A 207 -13.53 0.09 0.63
CA ILE A 207 -12.87 -1.20 0.36
C ILE A 207 -12.93 -2.09 1.62
N PRO A 208 -13.62 -3.25 1.57
CA PRO A 208 -13.70 -4.16 2.71
C PRO A 208 -12.33 -4.66 3.14
N THR A 209 -12.05 -4.60 4.44
CA THR A 209 -10.73 -4.91 4.99
C THR A 209 -10.86 -5.67 6.30
N PHE A 210 -10.09 -6.76 6.43
CA PHE A 210 -9.95 -7.53 7.66
C PHE A 210 -8.46 -7.83 7.89
N GLY A 211 -7.94 -7.42 9.05
CA GLY A 211 -6.52 -7.55 9.38
C GLY A 211 -6.18 -8.82 10.15
N ILE A 212 -4.94 -8.90 10.62
CA ILE A 212 -4.34 -10.07 11.28
C ILE A 212 -4.32 -9.98 12.81
N ARG A 213 -4.88 -8.92 13.42
CA ARG A 213 -4.76 -8.61 14.86
C ARG A 213 -5.09 -9.80 15.79
N THR A 214 -5.99 -10.68 15.39
CA THR A 214 -6.52 -11.75 16.23
C THR A 214 -6.03 -13.14 15.85
N VAL A 215 -5.05 -13.26 14.94
CA VAL A 215 -4.46 -14.57 14.60
C VAL A 215 -3.73 -15.16 15.79
N THR A 216 -3.81 -16.47 15.99
CA THR A 216 -3.15 -17.20 17.07
C THR A 216 -2.13 -18.22 16.56
N ALA A 217 -1.27 -18.72 17.44
CA ALA A 217 -0.33 -19.78 17.11
C ALA A 217 -1.07 -21.10 16.76
N GLU A 218 -2.23 -21.33 17.37
CA GLU A 218 -3.08 -22.48 17.10
C GLU A 218 -3.70 -22.41 15.70
N ASP A 219 -4.13 -21.21 15.26
CA ASP A 219 -4.58 -20.99 13.88
C ASP A 219 -3.45 -21.37 12.89
N ILE A 220 -2.25 -20.85 13.14
CA ILE A 220 -1.07 -21.13 12.28
C ILE A 220 -0.76 -22.61 12.24
N ALA A 221 -0.81 -23.31 13.38
CA ALA A 221 -0.58 -24.75 13.42
C ALA A 221 -1.63 -25.54 12.61
N ALA A 222 -2.90 -25.13 12.68
CA ALA A 222 -3.98 -25.70 11.87
C ALA A 222 -3.73 -25.47 10.36
N PHE A 223 -3.34 -24.27 9.95
CA PHE A 223 -3.02 -23.97 8.55
C PHE A 223 -1.87 -24.84 8.02
N GLN A 224 -0.81 -24.95 8.81
CA GLN A 224 0.35 -25.78 8.44
C GLN A 224 0.00 -27.28 8.32
N ALA A 225 -0.87 -27.78 9.21
CA ALA A 225 -1.33 -29.16 9.17
C ALA A 225 -2.13 -29.47 7.89
N HIS A 226 -2.82 -28.46 7.33
CA HIS A 226 -3.58 -28.56 6.07
C HIS A 226 -2.80 -28.11 4.83
N GLY A 227 -1.51 -27.81 4.96
CA GLY A 227 -0.63 -27.50 3.82
C GLY A 227 -0.58 -26.04 3.40
N PHE A 228 -1.16 -25.13 4.19
CA PHE A 228 -1.27 -23.71 3.85
C PHE A 228 -0.27 -22.82 4.61
N VAL A 229 -0.03 -21.64 4.00
CA VAL A 229 0.65 -20.51 4.63
C VAL A 229 -0.31 -19.32 4.62
N CYS A 230 -0.52 -18.69 5.76
CA CYS A 230 -1.38 -17.51 5.87
C CYS A 230 -0.58 -16.23 5.60
N LYS A 231 -1.12 -15.37 4.72
CA LYS A 231 -0.60 -14.03 4.40
C LYS A 231 -1.74 -13.02 4.44
N LEU A 232 -1.44 -11.74 4.71
CA LEU A 232 -2.41 -10.68 4.51
C LEU A 232 -2.28 -10.18 3.06
N LEU A 233 -3.29 -10.45 2.25
CA LEU A 233 -3.27 -10.13 0.82
C LEU A 233 -4.25 -9.01 0.48
N ALA A 234 -3.82 -8.15 -0.43
CA ALA A 234 -4.68 -7.23 -1.17
C ALA A 234 -5.09 -7.88 -2.49
N THR A 235 -6.31 -7.68 -2.92
CA THR A 235 -6.80 -8.12 -4.23
C THR A 235 -7.75 -7.08 -4.80
N ALA A 236 -7.54 -6.70 -6.06
CA ALA A 236 -8.52 -5.96 -6.84
C ALA A 236 -8.62 -6.56 -8.24
N GLN A 237 -9.84 -6.80 -8.68
CA GLN A 237 -10.17 -7.42 -9.97
C GLN A 237 -11.14 -6.53 -10.74
N ALA A 238 -10.90 -6.38 -12.04
CA ALA A 238 -11.87 -5.77 -12.93
C ALA A 238 -13.12 -6.68 -13.02
N ALA A 239 -14.30 -6.09 -12.95
CA ALA A 239 -15.57 -6.77 -13.10
C ALA A 239 -16.48 -6.01 -14.07
N GLU A 240 -17.55 -6.67 -14.54
CA GLU A 240 -18.46 -6.09 -15.55
C GLU A 240 -19.08 -4.77 -15.07
N ASP A 241 -19.47 -4.70 -13.80
CA ASP A 241 -20.18 -3.53 -13.23
C ASP A 241 -19.29 -2.67 -12.32
N GLY A 242 -17.96 -2.86 -12.31
CA GLY A 242 -17.08 -2.09 -11.46
C GLY A 242 -15.76 -2.77 -11.13
N VAL A 243 -15.29 -2.60 -9.90
CA VAL A 243 -14.08 -3.23 -9.38
C VAL A 243 -14.39 -4.01 -8.11
N CYS A 244 -13.99 -5.28 -8.05
CA CYS A 244 -14.00 -6.06 -6.82
C CYS A 244 -12.67 -5.85 -6.10
N ALA A 245 -12.65 -5.15 -4.97
CA ALA A 245 -11.43 -4.85 -4.23
C ALA A 245 -11.60 -5.16 -2.73
N PHE A 246 -10.62 -5.83 -2.12
CA PHE A 246 -10.65 -6.20 -0.70
C PHE A 246 -9.26 -6.53 -0.15
N VAL A 247 -9.14 -6.53 1.18
CA VAL A 247 -7.95 -6.94 1.92
C VAL A 247 -8.35 -7.94 2.99
N GLU A 248 -7.72 -9.12 2.99
CA GLU A 248 -8.03 -10.18 3.94
C GLU A 248 -6.86 -11.13 4.21
N PRO A 249 -6.80 -11.76 5.39
CA PRO A 249 -5.94 -12.92 5.60
C PRO A 249 -6.30 -14.01 4.61
N THR A 250 -5.31 -14.59 3.96
CA THR A 250 -5.49 -15.59 2.91
C THR A 250 -4.58 -16.77 3.14
N LEU A 251 -5.13 -17.96 3.12
CA LEU A 251 -4.41 -19.23 3.12
C LEU A 251 -4.01 -19.55 1.69
N VAL A 252 -2.73 -19.49 1.41
CA VAL A 252 -2.16 -19.81 0.11
C VAL A 252 -1.45 -21.16 0.15
N ASP A 253 -1.54 -21.92 -0.93
CA ASP A 253 -0.80 -23.18 -1.06
C ASP A 253 0.72 -22.93 -0.96
N LYS A 254 1.47 -23.86 -0.38
CA LYS A 254 2.93 -23.75 -0.21
C LYS A 254 3.70 -23.60 -1.53
N SER A 255 3.11 -23.99 -2.66
CA SER A 255 3.69 -23.85 -4.00
C SER A 255 3.54 -22.44 -4.59
N GLU A 256 2.66 -21.61 -4.03
CA GLU A 256 2.44 -20.24 -4.52
C GLU A 256 3.60 -19.31 -4.13
N PRO A 257 4.00 -18.38 -5.00
CA PRO A 257 5.08 -17.43 -4.72
C PRO A 257 4.89 -16.63 -3.43
N GLU A 258 3.66 -16.28 -3.11
CA GLU A 258 3.28 -15.52 -1.91
C GLU A 258 3.64 -16.27 -0.62
N ALA A 259 3.54 -17.60 -0.62
CA ALA A 259 3.90 -18.43 0.55
C ALA A 259 5.38 -18.30 0.93
N ALA A 260 6.26 -18.14 -0.06
CA ALA A 260 7.70 -18.10 0.10
C ALA A 260 8.26 -16.70 0.46
N VAL A 261 7.44 -15.66 0.50
CA VAL A 261 7.90 -14.29 0.79
C VAL A 261 8.35 -14.17 2.25
N PRO A 262 9.66 -13.90 2.52
CA PRO A 262 10.19 -13.91 3.88
C PRO A 262 10.13 -12.54 4.54
N ALA A 263 10.20 -12.53 5.86
CA ALA A 263 10.42 -11.33 6.69
C ALA A 263 9.52 -10.13 6.28
N ASN A 264 10.09 -8.95 6.18
CA ASN A 264 9.39 -7.71 5.85
C ASN A 264 9.36 -7.37 4.35
N TYR A 265 9.60 -8.36 3.49
CA TYR A 265 9.52 -8.16 2.03
C TYR A 265 8.08 -8.13 1.54
N ASN A 266 7.89 -7.45 0.41
CA ASN A 266 6.65 -7.39 -0.33
C ASN A 266 6.75 -8.19 -1.63
N LEU A 267 5.60 -8.69 -2.09
CA LEU A 267 5.40 -9.29 -3.41
C LEU A 267 4.11 -8.71 -3.98
N ILE A 268 4.22 -7.84 -4.96
CA ILE A 268 3.08 -7.17 -5.59
C ILE A 268 3.02 -7.63 -7.04
N GLY A 269 1.83 -7.90 -7.55
CA GLY A 269 1.67 -8.41 -8.91
C GLY A 269 0.41 -7.97 -9.60
N TYR A 270 0.36 -8.29 -10.88
CA TYR A 270 -0.84 -8.18 -11.72
C TYR A 270 -1.02 -9.45 -12.52
N THR A 271 -2.27 -9.68 -12.93
CA THR A 271 -2.62 -10.63 -13.99
C THR A 271 -3.21 -9.85 -15.16
N SER A 272 -2.73 -10.10 -16.38
CA SER A 272 -3.25 -9.49 -17.59
C SER A 272 -3.64 -10.55 -18.61
N GLU A 273 -4.47 -10.18 -19.58
CA GLU A 273 -5.08 -11.14 -20.54
C GLU A 273 -4.07 -11.92 -21.37
N LYS A 274 -2.98 -11.26 -21.80
CA LYS A 274 -2.01 -11.85 -22.74
C LYS A 274 -0.71 -12.25 -22.08
N VAL A 275 -0.17 -11.40 -21.18
CA VAL A 275 1.11 -11.66 -20.52
C VAL A 275 0.94 -12.58 -19.31
N GLY A 276 -0.27 -12.66 -18.74
CA GLY A 276 -0.56 -13.46 -17.56
C GLY A 276 -0.05 -12.83 -16.26
N LYS A 277 0.22 -13.67 -15.25
CA LYS A 277 0.66 -13.22 -13.90
C LYS A 277 2.11 -12.75 -13.94
N GLN A 278 2.36 -11.55 -13.45
CA GLN A 278 3.69 -10.98 -13.21
C GLN A 278 3.77 -10.50 -11.77
N THR A 279 4.87 -10.80 -11.09
CA THR A 279 5.09 -10.41 -9.70
C THR A 279 6.42 -9.68 -9.52
N PHE A 280 6.44 -8.72 -8.61
CA PHE A 280 7.59 -7.88 -8.28
C PHE A 280 7.90 -8.06 -6.79
N PHE A 281 9.09 -8.54 -6.51
CA PHE A 281 9.56 -8.80 -5.16
C PHE A 281 10.57 -7.74 -4.73
N GLY A 282 10.48 -7.24 -3.49
CA GLY A 282 11.44 -6.28 -2.97
C GLY A 282 11.06 -5.70 -1.61
N GLN A 283 11.81 -4.70 -1.18
CA GLN A 283 11.52 -3.97 0.06
C GLN A 283 10.40 -2.96 -0.18
N GLY A 284 9.26 -3.17 0.48
CA GLY A 284 8.07 -2.32 0.37
C GLY A 284 8.16 -0.99 1.13
N ALA A 285 9.21 -0.79 1.93
CA ALA A 285 9.49 0.42 2.70
C ALA A 285 10.99 0.52 3.01
N GLY A 286 11.42 1.64 3.57
CA GLY A 286 12.80 1.87 3.99
C GLY A 286 13.41 3.14 3.40
N ARG A 287 14.51 3.60 3.99
CA ARG A 287 15.17 4.87 3.65
C ARG A 287 15.52 4.93 2.16
N PHE A 288 16.41 4.08 1.71
CA PHE A 288 16.88 4.09 0.33
C PHE A 288 15.91 3.45 -0.66
N PRO A 289 15.21 2.35 -0.35
CA PRO A 289 14.20 1.82 -1.25
C PRO A 289 13.17 2.87 -1.67
N THR A 290 12.55 3.55 -0.70
CA THR A 290 11.53 4.58 -0.98
C THR A 290 12.15 5.82 -1.64
N ALA A 291 13.28 6.32 -1.12
CA ALA A 291 13.97 7.47 -1.70
C ALA A 291 14.44 7.21 -3.14
N SER A 292 14.81 5.97 -3.49
CA SER A 292 15.19 5.60 -4.84
C SER A 292 14.04 5.83 -5.83
N ASN A 293 12.82 5.37 -5.52
CA ASN A 293 11.67 5.61 -6.40
C ASN A 293 11.27 7.09 -6.46
N VAL A 294 11.39 7.84 -5.35
CA VAL A 294 11.25 9.32 -5.40
C VAL A 294 12.23 9.94 -6.38
N MET A 295 13.51 9.55 -6.30
CA MET A 295 14.54 10.08 -7.21
C MET A 295 14.33 9.62 -8.66
N GLN A 296 13.87 8.39 -8.90
CA GLN A 296 13.51 7.91 -10.24
C GLN A 296 12.35 8.73 -10.82
N ASP A 297 11.34 9.06 -10.02
CA ASP A 297 10.26 9.94 -10.45
C ASP A 297 10.78 11.35 -10.80
N CYS A 298 11.71 11.92 -10.01
CA CYS A 298 12.37 13.19 -10.34
C CYS A 298 13.12 13.11 -11.68
N LEU A 299 13.84 12.02 -11.93
CA LEU A 299 14.56 11.82 -13.19
C LEU A 299 13.61 11.62 -14.37
N THR A 300 12.47 10.99 -14.17
CA THR A 300 11.41 10.84 -15.18
C THR A 300 10.85 12.22 -15.56
N VAL A 301 10.55 13.07 -14.57
CA VAL A 301 10.13 14.47 -14.81
C VAL A 301 11.22 15.27 -15.53
N LEU A 302 12.47 15.12 -15.12
CA LEU A 302 13.61 15.79 -15.77
C LEU A 302 13.77 15.38 -17.25
N ALA A 303 13.40 14.14 -17.59
CA ALA A 303 13.38 13.63 -18.97
C ALA A 303 12.18 14.15 -19.78
N GLY A 304 11.27 14.91 -19.19
CA GLY A 304 10.08 15.47 -19.85
C GLY A 304 8.87 14.52 -19.88
N GLU A 305 8.90 13.42 -19.14
CA GLU A 305 7.77 12.50 -19.02
C GLU A 305 6.82 12.96 -17.91
N ASN A 306 5.93 13.91 -18.21
CA ASN A 306 5.08 14.58 -17.23
C ASN A 306 3.71 13.94 -17.05
N SER A 307 3.29 13.02 -17.95
CA SER A 307 1.98 12.37 -17.84
C SER A 307 1.87 11.52 -16.56
N PHE A 308 0.69 11.53 -15.96
CA PHE A 308 0.37 10.62 -14.86
C PHE A 308 0.33 9.16 -15.35
N TYR A 309 0.25 8.20 -14.42
CA TYR A 309 0.27 6.76 -14.76
C TYR A 309 -0.98 6.29 -15.52
N THR A 310 -2.06 7.05 -15.48
CA THR A 310 -3.32 6.80 -16.20
C THR A 310 -3.78 8.08 -16.90
N ALA A 311 -4.37 7.95 -18.08
CA ALA A 311 -4.82 9.08 -18.87
C ALA A 311 -6.15 9.65 -18.38
N GLU A 312 -7.11 8.78 -18.08
CA GLU A 312 -8.44 9.14 -17.61
C GLU A 312 -8.86 8.16 -16.50
N ALA A 313 -9.38 8.68 -15.41
CA ALA A 313 -9.94 7.87 -14.34
C ALA A 313 -11.40 8.31 -14.09
N VAL A 314 -12.30 7.34 -14.00
CA VAL A 314 -13.72 7.60 -13.80
C VAL A 314 -14.21 7.04 -12.46
N PRO A 315 -15.17 7.70 -11.79
CA PRO A 315 -15.81 7.16 -10.60
C PRO A 315 -16.35 5.76 -10.89
N THR A 316 -15.86 4.77 -10.13
CA THR A 316 -16.13 3.36 -10.38
C THR A 316 -16.68 2.72 -9.11
N PRO A 317 -17.82 2.02 -9.16
CA PRO A 317 -18.38 1.36 -8.00
C PRO A 317 -17.54 0.14 -7.59
N LEU A 318 -17.52 -0.12 -6.28
CA LEU A 318 -17.09 -1.41 -5.76
C LEU A 318 -18.22 -2.44 -5.94
N CYS A 319 -17.88 -3.63 -6.39
CA CYS A 319 -18.84 -4.72 -6.60
C CYS A 319 -18.34 -6.05 -6.02
N ALA A 320 -19.26 -6.91 -5.61
CA ALA A 320 -18.97 -8.27 -5.19
C ALA A 320 -18.81 -9.16 -6.43
N ALA A 321 -17.63 -9.71 -6.65
CA ALA A 321 -17.32 -10.57 -7.80
C ALA A 321 -16.42 -11.77 -7.43
N ALA A 322 -16.12 -11.97 -6.14
CA ALA A 322 -15.27 -13.06 -5.66
C ALA A 322 -15.96 -13.81 -4.51
N ALA A 323 -15.81 -15.13 -4.50
CA ALA A 323 -16.27 -16.00 -3.43
C ALA A 323 -15.19 -17.05 -3.12
N HIS A 324 -14.95 -17.30 -1.83
CA HIS A 324 -13.96 -18.27 -1.33
C HIS A 324 -14.53 -19.15 -0.24
N PRO A 325 -14.01 -20.37 -0.02
CA PRO A 325 -14.08 -21.02 1.28
C PRO A 325 -13.30 -20.20 2.32
N TYR A 326 -13.76 -20.20 3.56
CA TYR A 326 -13.10 -19.49 4.65
C TYR A 326 -12.83 -20.39 5.84
N TYR A 327 -11.62 -20.32 6.38
CA TYR A 327 -11.40 -20.70 7.77
C TYR A 327 -11.99 -19.63 8.69
N VAL A 328 -12.73 -20.04 9.71
CA VAL A 328 -13.39 -19.16 10.68
C VAL A 328 -13.20 -19.69 12.09
N ARG A 329 -12.60 -18.90 12.97
CA ARG A 329 -12.53 -19.15 14.41
C ARG A 329 -13.33 -18.08 15.15
N THR A 330 -14.33 -18.51 15.92
CA THR A 330 -15.15 -17.65 16.79
C THR A 330 -15.74 -18.45 17.95
N ALA A 331 -15.79 -17.84 19.13
CA ALA A 331 -16.45 -18.40 20.31
C ALA A 331 -17.99 -18.26 20.28
N ALA A 332 -18.53 -17.43 19.37
CA ALA A 332 -19.96 -17.11 19.29
C ALA A 332 -20.55 -17.37 17.89
N PRO A 333 -20.51 -18.63 17.37
CA PRO A 333 -21.04 -18.94 16.06
C PRO A 333 -22.55 -18.71 15.98
N ASP A 334 -22.96 -17.94 14.97
CA ASP A 334 -24.40 -17.64 14.72
C ASP A 334 -24.98 -18.51 13.60
N ALA A 335 -26.22 -18.22 13.19
CA ALA A 335 -26.91 -18.96 12.14
C ALA A 335 -26.26 -18.80 10.78
N PHE A 336 -25.65 -17.63 10.49
CA PHE A 336 -24.93 -17.38 9.25
C PHE A 336 -23.77 -18.37 9.09
N LEU A 337 -22.91 -18.47 10.09
CA LEU A 337 -21.76 -19.38 10.06
C LEU A 337 -22.21 -20.84 10.06
N ARG A 338 -23.12 -21.23 10.99
CA ARG A 338 -23.54 -22.62 11.12
C ARG A 338 -24.13 -23.21 9.86
N SER A 339 -24.84 -22.42 9.05
CA SER A 339 -25.44 -22.89 7.80
C SER A 339 -24.42 -23.07 6.65
N ARG A 340 -23.18 -22.57 6.81
CA ARG A 340 -22.13 -22.57 5.78
C ARG A 340 -20.95 -23.51 6.09
N VAL A 341 -20.90 -24.11 7.28
CA VAL A 341 -19.83 -25.03 7.68
C VAL A 341 -19.79 -26.23 6.73
N ALA A 342 -18.62 -26.48 6.15
CA ALA A 342 -18.31 -27.61 5.27
C ALA A 342 -17.31 -28.58 5.91
N ASP A 343 -16.41 -28.08 6.79
CA ASP A 343 -15.37 -28.89 7.44
C ASP A 343 -15.03 -28.31 8.83
N ASP A 344 -14.38 -29.10 9.68
CA ASP A 344 -13.95 -28.70 11.02
C ASP A 344 -12.46 -29.03 11.20
N TRP A 345 -11.65 -28.01 11.42
CA TRP A 345 -10.20 -28.16 11.64
C TRP A 345 -9.82 -28.18 13.13
N GLY A 346 -10.79 -28.28 14.00
CA GLY A 346 -10.60 -28.37 15.46
C GLY A 346 -10.44 -27.02 16.15
N THR A 347 -9.54 -26.17 15.68
CA THR A 347 -9.37 -24.78 16.15
C THR A 347 -10.42 -23.82 15.57
N GLY A 348 -10.91 -24.11 14.38
CA GLY A 348 -11.93 -23.36 13.69
C GLY A 348 -12.59 -24.21 12.63
N VAL A 349 -13.67 -23.70 12.04
CA VAL A 349 -14.44 -24.37 10.99
C VAL A 349 -14.07 -23.81 9.63
N VAL A 350 -14.28 -24.62 8.57
CA VAL A 350 -14.16 -24.19 7.18
C VAL A 350 -15.55 -24.10 6.57
N THR A 351 -15.83 -23.02 5.86
CA THR A 351 -17.10 -22.83 5.14
C THR A 351 -17.04 -23.38 3.72
N GLY A 352 -18.18 -23.59 3.09
CA GLY A 352 -18.27 -23.57 1.63
C GLY A 352 -17.88 -22.20 1.08
N ALA A 353 -17.94 -22.02 -0.26
CA ALA A 353 -17.69 -20.72 -0.87
C ALA A 353 -18.72 -19.68 -0.39
N VAL A 354 -18.22 -18.53 0.08
CA VAL A 354 -19.01 -17.37 0.53
C VAL A 354 -18.51 -16.15 -0.22
N ASP A 355 -19.42 -15.28 -0.63
CA ASP A 355 -19.07 -13.98 -1.21
C ASP A 355 -18.16 -13.19 -0.26
N VAL A 356 -17.09 -12.59 -0.80
CA VAL A 356 -16.08 -11.91 0.00
C VAL A 356 -16.66 -10.74 0.79
N TYR A 357 -17.54 -9.94 0.17
CA TYR A 357 -18.12 -8.78 0.84
C TYR A 357 -19.10 -9.19 1.93
N GLU A 358 -19.88 -10.26 1.68
CA GLU A 358 -20.77 -10.86 2.69
C GLU A 358 -19.94 -11.36 3.89
N MET A 359 -18.85 -12.10 3.64
CA MET A 359 -18.00 -12.64 4.70
C MET A 359 -17.31 -11.55 5.52
N LEU A 360 -16.73 -10.55 4.85
CA LEU A 360 -16.01 -9.45 5.52
C LEU A 360 -16.98 -8.57 6.33
N ALA A 361 -18.19 -8.33 5.82
CA ALA A 361 -19.23 -7.61 6.56
C ALA A 361 -19.69 -8.41 7.80
N TRP A 362 -19.92 -9.72 7.65
CA TRP A 362 -20.25 -10.60 8.78
C TRP A 362 -19.12 -10.64 9.82
N ALA A 363 -17.89 -10.81 9.40
CA ALA A 363 -16.74 -10.89 10.31
C ALA A 363 -16.53 -9.59 11.11
N ARG A 364 -16.78 -8.43 10.51
CA ARG A 364 -16.75 -7.14 11.21
C ARG A 364 -17.81 -7.09 12.33
N GLN A 365 -19.06 -7.48 12.04
CA GLN A 365 -20.13 -7.54 13.03
C GLN A 365 -19.85 -8.61 14.10
N GLN A 366 -19.25 -9.72 13.70
CA GLN A 366 -18.91 -10.81 14.61
C GLN A 366 -17.85 -10.40 15.64
N ARG A 367 -16.86 -9.56 15.24
CA ARG A 367 -15.85 -9.01 16.17
C ARG A 367 -16.45 -8.13 17.29
N GLU A 368 -17.62 -7.53 17.08
CA GLU A 368 -18.30 -6.78 18.14
C GLU A 368 -18.83 -7.72 19.24
N LYS A 369 -19.20 -8.97 18.89
CA LYS A 369 -19.69 -9.99 19.81
C LYS A 369 -18.57 -10.87 20.37
N ASP A 370 -17.59 -11.14 19.55
CA ASP A 370 -16.40 -11.93 19.86
C ASP A 370 -15.14 -11.22 19.34
N PRO A 371 -14.47 -10.41 20.18
CA PRO A 371 -13.26 -9.69 19.78
C PRO A 371 -12.11 -10.60 19.33
N THR A 372 -12.18 -11.91 19.62
CA THR A 372 -11.16 -12.88 19.21
C THR A 372 -11.42 -13.46 17.82
N CYS A 373 -12.58 -13.19 17.20
CA CYS A 373 -12.94 -13.72 15.89
C CYS A 373 -11.83 -13.50 14.86
N PHE A 374 -11.46 -14.56 14.16
CA PHE A 374 -10.50 -14.56 13.06
C PHE A 374 -11.08 -15.28 11.84
N ILE A 375 -10.81 -14.74 10.66
CA ILE A 375 -11.14 -15.36 9.38
C ILE A 375 -9.93 -15.36 8.46
N ALA A 376 -9.87 -16.35 7.57
CA ALA A 376 -8.91 -16.38 6.47
C ALA A 376 -9.53 -17.06 5.24
N ALA A 377 -9.46 -16.42 4.10
CA ALA A 377 -9.87 -17.01 2.81
C ALA A 377 -8.97 -18.20 2.45
N ILE A 378 -9.48 -19.22 1.78
CA ILE A 378 -8.72 -20.36 1.29
C ILE A 378 -8.66 -20.27 -0.24
N ARG A 379 -7.43 -20.18 -0.79
CA ARG A 379 -7.18 -20.06 -2.24
C ARG A 379 -6.26 -21.13 -2.75
#